data_f929e06eafda8366100bf1a1a23d55e8
#
_entry.id   f929e06eafda8366100bf1a1a23d55e8
#
_cell.length_a   1.000
_cell.length_b   1.000
_cell.length_c   1.000
_cell.angle_alpha   90.00
_cell.angle_beta   90.00
_cell.angle_gamma   90.00
#
_symmetry.space_group_name_H-M   'P 1'
#
loop_
_entity.id
_entity.type
_entity.pdbx_description
1 polymer ?
#
loop_
_entity_poly.entity_id
_entity_poly.type
_entity_poly.pdbx_seq_one_letter_code
_entity_poly.pdbx_strand_id
1 'polypeptide(L)'
;MDETAVELPRVLQQMWGIQGRARPGPKPAFHISDIGRAAIKLADAGGLAAVSMSKVAAELGFTTMSLYRYVDTKDDLYVVMIDYAFGSPPEPDPEQGWRDGITAWAQAFHDGLRQHRWVLEIPVTEPPLSPNQLAWMESALRAFDGTPLTPQDRLSSMLLVNIYVRGAVQLTANMLTDEAAQVADRLYTQRLTMLADPDHFPAIAATLRQPEAPDEFGVEFDADEFAFGLNTVLDGIQSLIDRRAT
;
A
#
# COMPACT_ATOMS: atom_id res chain seq x y z
N MET A 1 -3.02 -38.65 10.91
CA MET A 1 -3.39 -37.27 10.49
C MET A 1 -2.58 -37.01 9.25
N ASP A 2 -3.26 -37.02 8.11
CA ASP A 2 -2.62 -36.80 6.81
C ASP A 2 -2.17 -35.32 6.79
N GLU A 3 -0.88 -35.11 6.77
CA GLU A 3 -0.27 -33.77 6.67
C GLU A 3 -0.45 -33.34 5.21
N THR A 4 -1.60 -32.74 4.92
CA THR A 4 -1.83 -32.15 3.59
C THR A 4 -0.70 -31.16 3.36
N ALA A 5 0.25 -31.54 2.50
CA ALA A 5 1.34 -30.67 2.09
C ALA A 5 0.72 -29.35 1.58
N VAL A 6 1.04 -28.26 2.24
CA VAL A 6 0.58 -26.92 1.82
C VAL A 6 1.24 -26.60 0.48
N GLU A 7 0.46 -26.66 -0.58
CA GLU A 7 0.95 -26.37 -1.94
C GLU A 7 0.86 -24.86 -2.19
N LEU A 8 2.00 -24.24 -2.54
CA LEU A 8 2.01 -22.84 -2.91
C LEU A 8 1.42 -22.65 -4.31
N PRO A 9 0.64 -21.58 -4.55
CA PRO A 9 0.22 -21.19 -5.89
C PRO A 9 1.42 -21.10 -6.86
N ARG A 10 1.21 -21.50 -8.12
CA ARG A 10 2.28 -21.55 -9.13
C ARG A 10 2.98 -20.20 -9.31
N VAL A 11 2.24 -19.12 -9.26
CA VAL A 11 2.79 -17.75 -9.36
C VAL A 11 3.80 -17.48 -8.23
N LEU A 12 3.48 -17.85 -6.99
CA LEU A 12 4.40 -17.72 -5.86
C LEU A 12 5.61 -18.62 -6.00
N GLN A 13 5.44 -19.88 -6.46
CA GLN A 13 6.58 -20.76 -6.72
C GLN A 13 7.56 -20.12 -7.72
N GLN A 14 7.05 -19.47 -8.77
CA GLN A 14 7.88 -18.79 -9.75
C GLN A 14 8.57 -17.54 -9.19
N MET A 15 7.85 -16.73 -8.41
CA MET A 15 8.40 -15.52 -7.79
C MET A 15 9.49 -15.84 -6.77
N TRP A 16 9.33 -16.93 -6.02
CA TRP A 16 10.33 -17.43 -5.05
C TRP A 16 11.45 -18.26 -5.67
N GLY A 17 11.41 -18.53 -6.99
CA GLY A 17 12.37 -19.42 -7.63
C GLY A 17 12.28 -20.87 -7.15
N ILE A 18 11.18 -21.26 -6.50
CA ILE A 18 10.92 -22.63 -6.03
C ILE A 18 10.43 -23.45 -7.24
N GLN A 19 11.32 -23.74 -8.18
CA GLN A 19 10.96 -24.61 -9.30
C GLN A 19 11.29 -26.05 -8.93
N GLY A 20 10.32 -26.94 -9.08
CA GLY A 20 10.59 -28.38 -9.17
C GLY A 20 11.65 -28.64 -10.23
N ARG A 21 12.46 -29.74 -10.07
CA ARG A 21 13.58 -30.10 -10.93
C ARG A 21 13.35 -29.66 -12.38
N ALA A 22 14.17 -28.69 -12.82
CA ALA A 22 14.12 -28.16 -14.18
C ALA A 22 14.18 -29.29 -15.20
N ARG A 23 13.10 -29.48 -15.97
CA ARG A 23 13.17 -30.32 -17.19
C ARG A 23 14.05 -29.57 -18.18
N PRO A 24 15.01 -30.25 -18.83
CA PRO A 24 15.79 -29.66 -19.89
C PRO A 24 14.84 -29.20 -21.01
N GLY A 25 14.75 -27.90 -21.21
CA GLY A 25 13.91 -27.27 -22.23
C GLY A 25 14.53 -25.94 -22.67
N PRO A 26 14.04 -25.32 -23.74
CA PRO A 26 14.47 -23.99 -24.15
C PRO A 26 14.37 -23.01 -22.98
N LYS A 27 15.34 -22.08 -22.85
CA LYS A 27 15.30 -21.03 -21.83
C LYS A 27 13.96 -20.28 -21.92
N PRO A 28 13.34 -19.91 -20.77
CA PRO A 28 12.15 -19.08 -20.78
C PRO A 28 12.37 -17.83 -21.62
N ALA A 29 11.39 -17.46 -22.44
CA ALA A 29 11.48 -16.29 -23.32
C ALA A 29 11.51 -14.98 -22.54
N PHE A 30 10.98 -14.98 -21.29
CA PHE A 30 10.97 -13.84 -20.38
C PHE A 30 10.82 -14.31 -18.92
N HIS A 31 11.02 -13.40 -17.98
CA HIS A 31 10.88 -13.63 -16.56
C HIS A 31 9.53 -13.09 -16.05
N ILE A 32 9.07 -13.58 -14.91
CA ILE A 32 7.84 -13.09 -14.27
C ILE A 32 7.92 -11.59 -13.95
N SER A 33 9.12 -11.08 -13.70
CA SER A 33 9.40 -9.64 -13.53
C SER A 33 9.09 -8.81 -14.78
N ASP A 34 9.26 -9.38 -15.99
CA ASP A 34 8.94 -8.68 -17.23
C ASP A 34 7.43 -8.51 -17.38
N ILE A 35 6.68 -9.54 -16.99
CA ILE A 35 5.20 -9.51 -16.94
C ILE A 35 4.74 -8.43 -15.96
N GLY A 36 5.31 -8.40 -14.75
CA GLY A 36 5.02 -7.38 -13.75
C GLY A 36 5.24 -5.97 -14.30
N ARG A 37 6.42 -5.70 -14.86
CA ARG A 37 6.77 -4.38 -15.42
C ARG A 37 5.82 -3.95 -16.56
N ALA A 38 5.49 -4.87 -17.48
CA ALA A 38 4.57 -4.57 -18.57
C ALA A 38 3.16 -4.24 -18.06
N ALA A 39 2.67 -4.99 -17.08
CA ALA A 39 1.35 -4.77 -16.49
C ALA A 39 1.30 -3.47 -15.66
N ILE A 40 2.34 -3.16 -14.87
CA ILE A 40 2.50 -1.90 -14.12
C ILE A 40 2.48 -0.72 -15.07
N LYS A 41 3.25 -0.75 -16.16
CA LYS A 41 3.25 0.31 -17.18
C LYS A 41 1.86 0.61 -17.73
N LEU A 42 1.07 -0.44 -18.00
CA LEU A 42 -0.30 -0.29 -18.47
C LEU A 42 -1.22 0.32 -17.39
N ALA A 43 -1.05 -0.12 -16.15
CA ALA A 43 -1.84 0.36 -15.02
C ALA A 43 -1.52 1.82 -14.68
N ASP A 44 -0.24 2.21 -14.69
CA ASP A 44 0.20 3.58 -14.42
C ASP A 44 -0.30 4.56 -15.51
N ALA A 45 -0.41 4.09 -16.76
CA ALA A 45 -0.87 4.91 -17.87
C ALA A 45 -2.40 5.03 -17.98
N GLY A 46 -3.16 4.02 -17.54
CA GLY A 46 -4.61 3.98 -17.81
C GLY A 46 -5.45 3.34 -16.69
N GLY A 47 -4.93 3.26 -15.47
CA GLY A 47 -5.59 2.64 -14.32
C GLY A 47 -5.70 1.12 -14.44
N LEU A 48 -6.25 0.49 -13.40
CA LEU A 48 -6.41 -0.97 -13.34
C LEU A 48 -7.29 -1.53 -14.47
N ALA A 49 -8.24 -0.75 -14.96
CA ALA A 49 -9.11 -1.11 -16.09
C ALA A 49 -8.34 -1.27 -17.42
N ALA A 50 -7.17 -0.64 -17.57
CA ALA A 50 -6.31 -0.79 -18.73
C ALA A 50 -5.60 -2.15 -18.76
N VAL A 51 -5.53 -2.88 -17.65
CA VAL A 51 -4.80 -4.15 -17.53
C VAL A 51 -5.68 -5.34 -17.90
N SER A 52 -5.22 -6.11 -18.89
CA SER A 52 -5.78 -7.42 -19.24
C SER A 52 -4.69 -8.36 -19.72
N MET A 53 -4.91 -9.67 -19.61
CA MET A 53 -3.96 -10.68 -20.07
C MET A 53 -3.53 -10.48 -21.52
N SER A 54 -4.48 -10.11 -22.41
CA SER A 54 -4.18 -9.87 -23.82
C SER A 54 -3.34 -8.61 -24.05
N LYS A 55 -3.60 -7.52 -23.30
CA LYS A 55 -2.84 -6.27 -23.44
C LYS A 55 -1.42 -6.42 -22.88
N VAL A 56 -1.25 -7.13 -21.76
CA VAL A 56 0.08 -7.43 -21.20
C VAL A 56 0.88 -8.32 -22.15
N ALA A 57 0.26 -9.34 -22.72
CA ALA A 57 0.91 -10.19 -23.72
C ALA A 57 1.32 -9.39 -24.97
N ALA A 58 0.46 -8.49 -25.45
CA ALA A 58 0.77 -7.61 -26.59
C ALA A 58 1.91 -6.65 -26.29
N GLU A 59 1.96 -6.05 -25.08
CA GLU A 59 3.05 -5.16 -24.64
C GLU A 59 4.42 -5.88 -24.65
N LEU A 60 4.41 -7.19 -24.33
CA LEU A 60 5.60 -8.03 -24.36
C LEU A 60 5.92 -8.62 -25.74
N GLY A 61 5.05 -8.42 -26.74
CA GLY A 61 5.22 -8.98 -28.09
C GLY A 61 4.92 -10.49 -28.16
N PHE A 62 4.07 -11.02 -27.27
CA PHE A 62 3.74 -12.44 -27.16
C PHE A 62 2.24 -12.71 -27.32
N THR A 63 1.89 -14.00 -27.41
CA THR A 63 0.48 -14.40 -27.37
C THR A 63 -0.01 -14.52 -25.93
N THR A 64 -1.32 -14.33 -25.73
CA THR A 64 -1.96 -14.51 -24.42
C THR A 64 -1.73 -15.92 -23.86
N MET A 65 -1.69 -16.95 -24.71
CA MET A 65 -1.37 -18.32 -24.30
C MET A 65 0.03 -18.48 -23.71
N SER A 66 0.99 -17.67 -24.16
CA SER A 66 2.33 -17.67 -23.59
C SER A 66 2.35 -17.09 -22.17
N LEU A 67 1.50 -16.09 -21.90
CA LEU A 67 1.38 -15.46 -20.58
C LEU A 67 0.78 -16.43 -19.55
N TYR A 68 -0.22 -17.23 -19.95
CA TYR A 68 -0.84 -18.26 -19.08
C TYR A 68 0.14 -19.36 -18.59
N ARG A 69 1.35 -19.42 -19.10
CA ARG A 69 2.41 -20.29 -18.57
C ARG A 69 3.00 -19.75 -17.25
N TYR A 70 2.82 -18.45 -16.97
CA TYR A 70 3.40 -17.76 -15.83
C TYR A 70 2.34 -17.39 -14.79
N VAL A 71 1.20 -16.88 -15.23
CA VAL A 71 0.09 -16.45 -14.39
C VAL A 71 -1.20 -17.13 -14.89
N ASP A 72 -1.91 -17.83 -14.01
CA ASP A 72 -3.09 -18.60 -14.37
C ASP A 72 -4.35 -17.73 -14.41
N THR A 73 -4.39 -16.72 -13.54
CA THR A 73 -5.53 -15.86 -13.32
C THR A 73 -5.14 -14.38 -13.39
N LYS A 74 -6.14 -13.50 -13.44
CA LYS A 74 -5.93 -12.08 -13.31
C LYS A 74 -5.47 -11.71 -11.89
N ASP A 75 -5.89 -12.46 -10.88
CA ASP A 75 -5.49 -12.25 -9.50
C ASP A 75 -4.01 -12.61 -9.31
N ASP A 76 -3.51 -13.68 -9.94
CA ASP A 76 -2.08 -13.97 -9.99
C ASP A 76 -1.28 -12.82 -10.60
N LEU A 77 -1.82 -12.22 -11.69
CA LEU A 77 -1.19 -11.05 -12.30
C LEU A 77 -1.14 -9.88 -11.32
N TYR A 78 -2.19 -9.66 -10.54
CA TYR A 78 -2.21 -8.60 -9.53
C TYR A 78 -1.19 -8.83 -8.41
N VAL A 79 -0.99 -10.07 -7.96
CA VAL A 79 0.07 -10.41 -7.00
C VAL A 79 1.44 -10.01 -7.56
N VAL A 80 1.72 -10.35 -8.82
CA VAL A 80 2.98 -9.98 -9.49
C VAL A 80 3.11 -8.46 -9.61
N MET A 81 2.05 -7.77 -10.01
CA MET A 81 2.05 -6.31 -10.15
C MET A 81 2.35 -5.61 -8.84
N ILE A 82 1.66 -5.97 -7.76
CA ILE A 82 1.86 -5.35 -6.43
C ILE A 82 3.29 -5.56 -5.96
N ASP A 83 3.82 -6.77 -6.09
CA ASP A 83 5.18 -7.10 -5.65
C ASP A 83 6.24 -6.25 -6.34
N TYR A 84 6.15 -6.12 -7.67
CA TYR A 84 7.14 -5.38 -8.44
C TYR A 84 6.89 -3.86 -8.45
N ALA A 85 5.69 -3.38 -8.15
CA ALA A 85 5.40 -1.95 -8.06
C ALA A 85 6.09 -1.31 -6.85
N PHE A 86 6.06 -1.98 -5.71
CA PHE A 86 6.73 -1.50 -4.50
C PHE A 86 8.23 -1.83 -4.48
N GLY A 87 8.63 -2.91 -5.13
CA GLY A 87 10.02 -3.39 -5.07
C GLY A 87 10.50 -3.62 -3.64
N SER A 88 11.81 -3.44 -3.41
CA SER A 88 12.41 -3.62 -2.09
C SER A 88 12.02 -2.47 -1.13
N PRO A 89 11.73 -2.77 0.14
CA PRO A 89 11.48 -1.76 1.16
C PRO A 89 12.75 -0.96 1.46
N PRO A 90 12.63 0.20 2.17
CA PRO A 90 13.78 0.86 2.75
C PRO A 90 14.49 -0.08 3.73
N GLU A 91 15.82 -0.08 3.70
CA GLU A 91 16.61 -0.84 4.68
C GLU A 91 16.51 -0.14 6.04
N PRO A 92 16.14 -0.86 7.13
CA PRO A 92 16.15 -0.28 8.46
C PRO A 92 17.58 0.11 8.85
N ASP A 93 17.78 1.33 9.32
CA ASP A 93 19.03 1.76 9.91
C ASP A 93 19.09 1.21 11.35
N PRO A 94 20.08 0.37 11.70
CA PRO A 94 20.20 -0.20 13.05
C PRO A 94 20.46 0.83 14.15
N GLU A 95 20.94 2.03 13.80
CA GLU A 95 21.21 3.13 14.74
C GLU A 95 19.97 4.01 14.96
N GLN A 96 18.95 3.90 14.13
CA GLN A 96 17.69 4.62 14.30
C GLN A 96 16.79 3.92 15.31
N GLY A 97 16.05 4.72 16.07
CA GLY A 97 15.00 4.20 16.95
C GLY A 97 13.80 3.65 16.15
N TRP A 98 12.99 2.82 16.82
CA TRP A 98 11.82 2.20 16.21
C TRP A 98 10.90 3.23 15.51
N ARG A 99 10.72 4.42 16.12
CA ARG A 99 9.82 5.46 15.61
C ARG A 99 10.29 5.99 14.26
N ASP A 100 11.57 6.30 14.12
CA ASP A 100 12.15 6.80 12.87
C ASP A 100 12.11 5.72 11.78
N GLY A 101 12.40 4.46 12.15
CA GLY A 101 12.32 3.31 11.25
C GLY A 101 10.91 3.11 10.69
N ILE A 102 9.89 3.13 11.55
CA ILE A 102 8.48 2.99 11.12
C ILE A 102 8.00 4.24 10.34
N THR A 103 8.49 5.43 10.69
CA THR A 103 8.18 6.65 9.93
C THR A 103 8.73 6.56 8.50
N ALA A 104 9.99 6.15 8.35
CA ALA A 104 10.60 5.97 7.03
C ALA A 104 9.88 4.87 6.21
N TRP A 105 9.51 3.77 6.86
CA TRP A 105 8.72 2.72 6.25
C TRP A 105 7.34 3.21 5.78
N ALA A 106 6.63 3.93 6.63
CA ALA A 106 5.30 4.48 6.32
C ALA A 106 5.36 5.49 5.17
N GLN A 107 6.37 6.36 5.16
CA GLN A 107 6.58 7.33 4.09
C GLN A 107 6.87 6.65 2.75
N ALA A 108 7.76 5.67 2.72
CA ALA A 108 8.08 4.94 1.50
C ALA A 108 6.85 4.16 0.98
N PHE A 109 6.03 3.59 1.89
CA PHE A 109 4.80 2.91 1.53
C PHE A 109 3.74 3.87 0.99
N HIS A 110 3.60 5.05 1.61
CA HIS A 110 2.75 6.14 1.15
C HIS A 110 3.13 6.59 -0.27
N ASP A 111 4.42 6.82 -0.52
CA ASP A 111 4.91 7.28 -1.82
C ASP A 111 4.69 6.22 -2.91
N GLY A 112 4.91 4.95 -2.59
CA GLY A 112 4.61 3.82 -3.48
C GLY A 112 3.13 3.74 -3.85
N LEU A 113 2.22 3.93 -2.89
CA LEU A 113 0.78 3.97 -3.16
C LEU A 113 0.37 5.19 -3.99
N ARG A 114 0.99 6.35 -3.77
CA ARG A 114 0.75 7.56 -4.58
C ARG A 114 1.24 7.40 -6.01
N GLN A 115 2.35 6.73 -6.20
CA GLN A 115 2.90 6.42 -7.53
C GLN A 115 2.04 5.41 -8.27
N HIS A 116 1.54 4.38 -7.58
CA HIS A 116 0.81 3.25 -8.14
C HIS A 116 -0.61 3.16 -7.55
N ARG A 117 -1.42 4.20 -7.74
CA ARG A 117 -2.76 4.36 -7.12
C ARG A 117 -3.70 3.19 -7.40
N TRP A 118 -3.55 2.54 -8.55
CA TRP A 118 -4.33 1.37 -8.93
C TRP A 118 -4.19 0.19 -7.95
N VAL A 119 -3.14 0.18 -7.11
CA VAL A 119 -2.99 -0.83 -6.03
C VAL A 119 -4.13 -0.75 -5.03
N LEU A 120 -4.69 0.44 -4.79
CA LEU A 120 -5.82 0.63 -3.88
C LEU A 120 -7.16 0.11 -4.44
N GLU A 121 -7.24 -0.11 -5.75
CA GLU A 121 -8.41 -0.68 -6.42
C GLU A 121 -8.42 -2.22 -6.36
N ILE A 122 -7.27 -2.85 -6.05
CA ILE A 122 -7.15 -4.31 -5.95
C ILE A 122 -7.68 -4.76 -4.58
N PRO A 123 -8.69 -5.66 -4.55
CA PRO A 123 -9.17 -6.22 -3.29
C PRO A 123 -8.08 -7.00 -2.57
N VAL A 124 -7.95 -6.79 -1.27
CA VAL A 124 -7.07 -7.61 -0.42
C VAL A 124 -7.83 -8.87 -0.04
N THR A 125 -7.60 -9.95 -0.76
CA THR A 125 -8.30 -11.24 -0.56
C THR A 125 -7.46 -12.26 0.23
N GLU A 126 -6.13 -12.11 0.21
CA GLU A 126 -5.20 -13.05 0.86
C GLU A 126 -4.08 -12.29 1.59
N PRO A 127 -3.48 -12.89 2.63
CA PRO A 127 -2.28 -12.36 3.26
C PRO A 127 -1.11 -12.24 2.26
N PRO A 128 -0.19 -11.28 2.49
CA PRO A 128 0.98 -11.09 1.61
C PRO A 128 1.93 -12.28 1.71
N LEU A 129 2.26 -12.89 0.56
CA LEU A 129 3.17 -14.05 0.47
C LEU A 129 4.23 -13.89 -0.63
N SER A 130 4.20 -12.82 -1.41
CA SER A 130 5.20 -12.57 -2.45
C SER A 130 6.52 -12.04 -1.87
N PRO A 131 7.65 -12.18 -2.58
CA PRO A 131 8.98 -11.88 -2.03
C PRO A 131 9.12 -10.45 -1.48
N ASN A 132 8.75 -9.45 -2.26
CA ASN A 132 8.87 -8.06 -1.82
C ASN A 132 7.84 -7.72 -0.72
N GLN A 133 6.61 -8.27 -0.78
CA GLN A 133 5.64 -8.08 0.29
C GLN A 133 6.15 -8.62 1.64
N LEU A 134 6.81 -9.79 1.65
CA LEU A 134 7.43 -10.31 2.86
C LEU A 134 8.65 -9.47 3.29
N ALA A 135 9.43 -8.96 2.33
CA ALA A 135 10.53 -8.04 2.65
C ALA A 135 10.02 -6.74 3.29
N TRP A 136 8.90 -6.18 2.82
CA TRP A 136 8.24 -5.02 3.43
C TRP A 136 7.75 -5.32 4.85
N MET A 137 7.19 -6.49 5.08
CA MET A 137 6.77 -6.92 6.42
C MET A 137 7.99 -7.10 7.35
N GLU A 138 9.05 -7.76 6.89
CA GLU A 138 10.30 -7.95 7.62
C GLU A 138 10.93 -6.60 7.99
N SER A 139 11.02 -5.65 7.05
CA SER A 139 11.57 -4.32 7.30
C SER A 139 10.82 -3.59 8.44
N ALA A 140 9.48 -3.61 8.41
CA ALA A 140 8.68 -3.00 9.48
C ALA A 140 8.85 -3.72 10.83
N LEU A 141 8.91 -5.05 10.84
CA LEU A 141 9.09 -5.82 12.09
C LEU A 141 10.46 -5.58 12.71
N ARG A 142 11.52 -5.51 11.89
CA ARG A 142 12.88 -5.18 12.35
C ARG A 142 12.99 -3.77 12.94
N ALA A 143 12.20 -2.81 12.45
CA ALA A 143 12.17 -1.48 13.06
C ALA A 143 11.75 -1.51 14.54
N PHE A 144 11.00 -2.53 14.98
CA PHE A 144 10.63 -2.72 16.39
C PHE A 144 11.65 -3.52 17.21
N ASP A 145 12.81 -3.89 16.66
CA ASP A 145 13.84 -4.61 17.42
C ASP A 145 14.33 -3.77 18.58
N GLY A 146 14.62 -4.45 19.71
CA GLY A 146 14.99 -3.79 20.96
C GLY A 146 13.82 -3.19 21.76
N THR A 147 12.58 -3.17 21.23
CA THR A 147 11.39 -2.76 21.99
C THR A 147 10.83 -3.93 22.82
N PRO A 148 10.14 -3.68 23.94
CA PRO A 148 9.51 -4.72 24.76
C PRO A 148 8.20 -5.26 24.16
N LEU A 149 7.86 -4.93 22.92
CA LEU A 149 6.66 -5.39 22.23
C LEU A 149 6.71 -6.91 22.02
N THR A 150 5.60 -7.59 22.31
CA THR A 150 5.44 -9.00 21.95
C THR A 150 5.39 -9.17 20.42
N PRO A 151 5.63 -10.39 19.89
CA PRO A 151 5.48 -10.64 18.45
C PRO A 151 4.11 -10.22 17.90
N GLN A 152 3.04 -10.45 18.67
CA GLN A 152 1.70 -10.03 18.29
C GLN A 152 1.55 -8.50 18.28
N ASP A 153 2.11 -7.80 19.28
CA ASP A 153 2.07 -6.34 19.33
C ASP A 153 2.76 -5.73 18.11
N ARG A 154 3.92 -6.29 17.69
CA ARG A 154 4.68 -5.82 16.50
C ARG A 154 3.87 -6.01 15.22
N LEU A 155 3.28 -7.19 15.01
CA LEU A 155 2.42 -7.47 13.84
C LEU A 155 1.21 -6.55 13.81
N SER A 156 0.54 -6.36 14.94
CA SER A 156 -0.63 -5.49 15.05
C SER A 156 -0.28 -4.02 14.84
N SER A 157 0.87 -3.57 15.36
CA SER A 157 1.36 -2.19 15.16
C SER A 157 1.70 -1.91 13.70
N MET A 158 2.41 -2.83 13.04
CA MET A 158 2.69 -2.75 11.61
C MET A 158 1.38 -2.67 10.79
N LEU A 159 0.42 -3.56 11.09
CA LEU A 159 -0.87 -3.58 10.40
C LEU A 159 -1.64 -2.27 10.61
N LEU A 160 -1.62 -1.71 11.82
CA LEU A 160 -2.26 -0.42 12.13
C LEU A 160 -1.67 0.71 11.27
N VAL A 161 -0.34 0.80 11.19
CA VAL A 161 0.34 1.79 10.34
C VAL A 161 -0.02 1.57 8.86
N ASN A 162 -0.03 0.32 8.38
CA ASN A 162 -0.40 -0.02 7.00
C ASN A 162 -1.84 0.44 6.67
N ILE A 163 -2.79 0.17 7.56
CA ILE A 163 -4.20 0.58 7.41
C ILE A 163 -4.30 2.11 7.36
N TYR A 164 -3.59 2.80 8.26
CA TYR A 164 -3.57 4.26 8.28
C TYR A 164 -3.07 4.83 6.96
N VAL A 165 -1.90 4.39 6.49
CA VAL A 165 -1.29 4.86 5.24
C VAL A 165 -2.21 4.61 4.04
N ARG A 166 -2.79 3.40 3.93
CA ARG A 166 -3.74 3.08 2.86
C ARG A 166 -4.97 3.99 2.90
N GLY A 167 -5.54 4.21 4.09
CA GLY A 167 -6.71 5.07 4.28
C GLY A 167 -6.43 6.52 3.90
N ALA A 168 -5.29 7.07 4.30
CA ALA A 168 -4.87 8.42 3.94
C ALA A 168 -4.77 8.59 2.41
N VAL A 169 -4.01 7.72 1.73
CA VAL A 169 -3.88 7.80 0.26
C VAL A 169 -5.20 7.55 -0.45
N GLN A 170 -6.06 6.65 0.05
CA GLN A 170 -7.37 6.39 -0.56
C GLN A 170 -8.29 7.60 -0.50
N LEU A 171 -8.28 8.36 0.60
CA LEU A 171 -9.10 9.56 0.75
C LEU A 171 -8.67 10.67 -0.22
N THR A 172 -7.37 10.84 -0.42
CA THR A 172 -6.82 11.95 -1.21
C THR A 172 -6.56 11.58 -2.68
N ALA A 173 -6.62 10.28 -3.03
CA ALA A 173 -6.28 9.79 -4.35
C ALA A 173 -7.01 10.52 -5.50
N ASN A 174 -8.27 10.87 -5.32
CA ASN A 174 -9.08 11.53 -6.33
C ASN A 174 -9.05 13.07 -6.20
N MET A 175 -8.80 13.60 -4.99
CA MET A 175 -8.80 15.04 -4.74
C MET A 175 -7.66 15.77 -5.43
N LEU A 176 -6.50 15.12 -5.59
CA LEU A 176 -5.29 15.73 -6.15
C LEU A 176 -5.22 15.71 -7.70
N THR A 177 -6.03 14.88 -8.36
CA THR A 177 -5.95 14.67 -9.82
C THR A 177 -7.16 15.13 -10.60
N ASP A 178 -8.31 15.31 -9.95
CA ASP A 178 -9.56 15.73 -10.58
C ASP A 178 -9.79 17.24 -10.34
N GLU A 179 -9.82 18.03 -11.40
CA GLU A 179 -10.09 19.48 -11.33
C GLU A 179 -11.43 19.78 -10.67
N ALA A 180 -12.46 18.97 -10.91
CA ALA A 180 -13.75 19.11 -10.28
C ALA A 180 -13.69 18.82 -8.77
N ALA A 181 -12.90 17.83 -8.35
CA ALA A 181 -12.66 17.51 -6.97
C ALA A 181 -11.91 18.65 -6.26
N GLN A 182 -10.88 19.23 -6.88
CA GLN A 182 -10.15 20.40 -6.36
C GLN A 182 -11.06 21.62 -6.20
N VAL A 183 -11.98 21.87 -7.15
CA VAL A 183 -12.97 22.94 -7.02
C VAL A 183 -13.95 22.65 -5.87
N ALA A 184 -14.40 21.41 -5.75
CA ALA A 184 -15.29 21.01 -4.67
C ALA A 184 -14.62 21.17 -3.29
N ASP A 185 -13.36 20.87 -3.19
CA ASP A 185 -12.54 21.01 -1.98
C ASP A 185 -12.41 22.49 -1.56
N ARG A 186 -11.98 23.37 -2.47
CA ARG A 186 -11.92 24.82 -2.21
C ARG A 186 -13.27 25.42 -1.74
N LEU A 187 -14.39 24.85 -2.16
CA LEU A 187 -15.72 25.30 -1.78
C LEU A 187 -16.25 24.57 -0.55
N TYR A 188 -15.54 23.56 -0.06
CA TYR A 188 -16.05 22.68 1.02
C TYR A 188 -16.33 23.46 2.30
N THR A 189 -15.36 24.24 2.79
CA THR A 189 -15.51 25.05 4.02
C THR A 189 -16.66 26.04 3.90
N GLN A 190 -16.81 26.70 2.75
CA GLN A 190 -17.90 27.63 2.50
C GLN A 190 -19.25 26.91 2.51
N ARG A 191 -19.35 25.77 1.83
CA ARG A 191 -20.59 24.96 1.80
C ARG A 191 -20.92 24.39 3.17
N LEU A 192 -19.91 23.91 3.90
CA LEU A 192 -20.08 23.39 5.24
C LEU A 192 -20.60 24.47 6.19
N THR A 193 -20.05 25.69 6.12
CA THR A 193 -20.52 26.85 6.92
C THR A 193 -21.98 27.21 6.60
N MET A 194 -22.39 27.10 5.34
CA MET A 194 -23.78 27.36 4.92
C MET A 194 -24.77 26.28 5.40
N LEU A 195 -24.31 25.02 5.51
CA LEU A 195 -25.16 23.87 5.82
C LEU A 195 -25.16 23.50 7.30
N ALA A 196 -24.10 23.84 8.03
CA ALA A 196 -23.93 23.50 9.44
C ALA A 196 -24.75 24.46 10.36
N ASP A 197 -26.06 24.29 10.33
CA ASP A 197 -26.98 24.98 11.27
C ASP A 197 -26.57 24.67 12.72
N PRO A 198 -26.28 25.70 13.55
CA PRO A 198 -25.87 25.52 14.94
C PRO A 198 -26.85 24.76 15.82
N ASP A 199 -28.16 24.82 15.52
CA ASP A 199 -29.17 24.12 16.28
C ASP A 199 -29.17 22.62 16.03
N HIS A 200 -28.77 22.19 14.81
CA HIS A 200 -28.68 20.79 14.42
C HIS A 200 -27.26 20.24 14.47
N PHE A 201 -26.24 21.08 14.21
CA PHE A 201 -24.81 20.70 14.12
C PHE A 201 -23.92 21.59 15.00
N PRO A 202 -24.16 21.65 16.32
CA PRO A 202 -23.48 22.60 17.20
C PRO A 202 -21.95 22.41 17.26
N ALA A 203 -21.47 21.15 17.18
CA ALA A 203 -20.02 20.84 17.21
C ALA A 203 -19.34 21.34 15.93
N ILE A 204 -19.90 21.08 14.76
CA ILE A 204 -19.36 21.55 13.47
C ILE A 204 -19.33 23.09 13.47
N ALA A 205 -20.46 23.73 13.81
CA ALA A 205 -20.55 25.17 13.83
C ALA A 205 -19.59 25.82 14.86
N ALA A 206 -19.29 25.17 15.96
CA ALA A 206 -18.27 25.62 16.92
C ALA A 206 -16.86 25.50 16.36
N THR A 207 -16.53 24.40 15.69
CA THR A 207 -15.23 24.17 15.07
C THR A 207 -14.93 25.20 13.97
N LEU A 208 -15.90 25.48 13.10
CA LEU A 208 -15.75 26.44 11.99
C LEU A 208 -15.57 27.87 12.43
N ARG A 209 -15.95 28.22 13.69
CA ARG A 209 -15.77 29.57 14.26
C ARG A 209 -14.37 29.80 14.85
N GLN A 210 -13.55 28.75 14.97
CA GLN A 210 -12.21 28.89 15.53
C GLN A 210 -11.27 29.50 14.46
N PRO A 211 -10.38 30.43 14.87
CA PRO A 211 -9.47 31.09 13.92
C PRO A 211 -8.46 30.15 13.25
N GLU A 212 -8.31 28.93 13.78
CA GLU A 212 -7.40 27.89 13.31
C GLU A 212 -8.10 26.89 12.39
N ALA A 213 -9.40 27.12 12.08
CA ALA A 213 -10.09 26.26 11.11
C ALA A 213 -9.43 26.40 9.73
N PRO A 214 -9.11 25.28 9.03
CA PRO A 214 -8.45 25.35 7.75
C PRO A 214 -9.32 26.06 6.70
N ASP A 215 -8.75 27.05 6.04
CA ASP A 215 -9.44 27.81 4.99
C ASP A 215 -9.56 27.01 3.69
N GLU A 216 -8.60 26.12 3.41
CA GLU A 216 -8.55 25.28 2.21
C GLU A 216 -7.93 23.90 2.54
N PHE A 217 -8.47 22.87 1.90
CA PHE A 217 -7.87 21.54 1.86
C PHE A 217 -7.01 21.43 0.61
N GLY A 218 -5.70 21.57 0.74
CA GLY A 218 -4.76 21.52 -0.39
C GLY A 218 -3.66 20.47 -0.23
N VAL A 219 -2.67 20.49 -1.11
CA VAL A 219 -1.53 19.54 -1.08
C VAL A 219 -0.71 19.66 0.22
N GLU A 220 -0.57 20.87 0.76
CA GLU A 220 0.10 21.08 2.06
C GLU A 220 -0.74 20.50 3.21
N PHE A 221 -2.06 20.72 3.18
CA PHE A 221 -2.99 20.13 4.13
C PHE A 221 -2.90 18.59 4.11
N ASP A 222 -2.84 17.95 2.93
CA ASP A 222 -2.70 16.50 2.81
C ASP A 222 -1.41 15.99 3.47
N ALA A 223 -0.29 16.69 3.29
CA ALA A 223 0.98 16.31 3.90
C ALA A 223 0.97 16.49 5.43
N ASP A 224 0.38 17.58 5.91
CA ASP A 224 0.26 17.90 7.33
C ASP A 224 -0.70 16.92 8.04
N GLU A 225 -1.84 16.59 7.41
CA GLU A 225 -2.80 15.60 7.91
C GLU A 225 -2.21 14.19 7.94
N PHE A 226 -1.45 13.81 6.89
CA PHE A 226 -0.74 12.54 6.90
C PHE A 226 0.28 12.49 8.05
N ALA A 227 1.07 13.53 8.24
CA ALA A 227 2.05 13.61 9.31
C ALA A 227 1.38 13.62 10.69
N PHE A 228 0.31 14.39 10.88
CA PHE A 228 -0.47 14.43 12.11
C PHE A 228 -1.00 13.06 12.50
N GLY A 229 -1.69 12.40 11.58
CA GLY A 229 -2.29 11.11 11.87
C GLY A 229 -1.26 10.00 12.07
N LEU A 230 -0.16 9.99 11.27
CA LEU A 230 0.95 9.06 11.48
C LEU A 230 1.55 9.24 12.88
N ASN A 231 1.87 10.48 13.28
CA ASN A 231 2.42 10.77 14.61
C ASN A 231 1.48 10.33 15.72
N THR A 232 0.18 10.56 15.57
CA THR A 232 -0.84 10.11 16.55
C THR A 232 -0.85 8.58 16.69
N VAL A 233 -0.74 7.84 15.58
CA VAL A 233 -0.62 6.37 15.60
C VAL A 233 0.67 5.94 16.30
N LEU A 234 1.79 6.60 16.01
CA LEU A 234 3.09 6.30 16.62
C LEU A 234 3.09 6.62 18.12
N ASP A 235 2.42 7.67 18.56
CA ASP A 235 2.24 7.98 20.00
C ASP A 235 1.44 6.90 20.72
N GLY A 236 0.42 6.34 20.05
CA GLY A 236 -0.31 5.19 20.55
C GLY A 236 0.57 3.94 20.70
N ILE A 237 1.46 3.70 19.74
CA ILE A 237 2.43 2.59 19.80
C ILE A 237 3.47 2.86 20.91
N GLN A 238 3.96 4.09 21.08
CA GLN A 238 4.84 4.45 22.19
C GLN A 238 4.19 4.16 23.56
N SER A 239 2.93 4.55 23.71
CA SER A 239 2.18 4.24 24.94
C SER A 239 2.04 2.73 25.19
N LEU A 240 1.97 1.91 24.13
CA LEU A 240 2.00 0.45 24.26
C LEU A 240 3.38 -0.06 24.70
N ILE A 241 4.45 0.46 24.12
CA ILE A 241 5.85 0.16 24.48
C ILE A 241 6.07 0.46 25.96
N ASP A 242 5.68 1.64 26.43
CA ASP A 242 5.85 2.05 27.83
C ASP A 242 5.13 1.14 28.80
N ARG A 243 3.91 0.70 28.46
CA ARG A 243 3.16 -0.30 29.27
C ARG A 243 3.80 -1.69 29.29
N ARG A 244 4.54 -2.07 28.25
CA ARG A 244 5.24 -3.36 28.21
C ARG A 244 6.58 -3.33 28.92
N ALA A 245 7.17 -2.14 29.11
CA ALA A 245 8.43 -1.96 29.82
C ALA A 245 8.28 -2.00 31.37
N THR A 246 7.04 -1.89 31.88
CA THR A 246 6.66 -1.96 33.30
C THR A 246 6.29 -3.35 33.70
#